data_d94d312da2df73d6a9ef8ae223828ce0
#
_entry.id   d94d312da2df73d6a9ef8ae223828ce0
#
_cell.length_a   1.000
_cell.length_b   1.000
_cell.length_c   1.000
_cell.angle_alpha   90.00
_cell.angle_beta   90.00
_cell.angle_gamma   90.00
#
_symmetry.space_group_name_H-M   'P 1'
#
loop_
_entity.id
_entity.type
_entity.pdbx_description
1 polymer ?
#
loop_
_entity_poly.entity_id
_entity_poly.type
_entity_poly.pdbx_seq_one_letter_code
_entity_poly.pdbx_strand_id
1 'polypeptide(L)'
;MRRFAFLLISILALAGPARAAVRVFSYDPVDDATRRVAGDLTFRFRQRLIFVTVLSIISTEGRAQADLKPADDKVLGHGGLSRLIGDNAPERDLYEVEPSDEGAEMIHAFCPGSARAWLAFSRMTEARPLRVQVIGDNPAGGPARLCHTLDFNFHGEWKLPSGPGVPERDLLQPSHGAPF
;
A
#
# COMPACT_ATOMS: atom_id res chain seq x y z
N MET A 1 -52.26 10.37 -10.51
CA MET A 1 -50.83 10.18 -10.85
C MET A 1 -49.83 11.14 -10.18
N ARG A 2 -50.25 12.20 -9.49
CA ARG A 2 -49.36 13.19 -8.83
C ARG A 2 -48.77 12.78 -7.48
N ARG A 3 -49.34 11.79 -6.80
CA ARG A 3 -48.94 11.38 -5.42
C ARG A 3 -47.77 10.38 -5.38
N PHE A 4 -47.47 9.69 -6.45
CA PHE A 4 -46.34 8.74 -6.51
C PHE A 4 -44.98 9.42 -6.75
N ALA A 5 -44.91 10.62 -7.31
CA ALA A 5 -43.67 11.34 -7.56
C ALA A 5 -42.98 11.84 -6.29
N PHE A 6 -43.75 12.14 -5.23
CA PHE A 6 -43.20 12.64 -3.96
C PHE A 6 -42.52 11.53 -3.12
N LEU A 7 -42.93 10.27 -3.25
CA LEU A 7 -42.33 9.16 -2.51
C LEU A 7 -40.95 8.78 -3.02
N LEU A 8 -40.67 8.93 -4.33
CA LEU A 8 -39.38 8.64 -4.92
C LEU A 8 -38.30 9.67 -4.56
N ILE A 9 -38.66 10.93 -4.37
CA ILE A 9 -37.73 12.01 -4.01
C ILE A 9 -37.27 11.87 -2.55
N SER A 10 -38.13 11.36 -1.66
CA SER A 10 -37.78 11.19 -0.23
C SER A 10 -36.78 10.07 0.02
N ILE A 11 -36.66 9.07 -0.87
CA ILE A 11 -35.71 7.94 -0.71
C ILE A 11 -34.30 8.37 -1.13
N LEU A 12 -34.16 9.29 -2.09
CA LEU A 12 -32.84 9.79 -2.50
C LEU A 12 -32.17 10.70 -1.46
N ALA A 13 -32.94 11.35 -0.58
CA ALA A 13 -32.40 12.25 0.43
C ALA A 13 -31.73 11.54 1.62
N LEU A 14 -31.92 10.22 1.78
CA LEU A 14 -31.33 9.41 2.85
C LEU A 14 -30.00 8.75 2.47
N ALA A 15 -29.58 8.84 1.22
CA ALA A 15 -28.26 8.39 0.79
C ALA A 15 -27.20 9.41 1.24
N GLY A 16 -26.82 9.38 2.51
CA GLY A 16 -25.67 10.13 3.00
C GLY A 16 -24.42 9.78 2.17
N PRO A 17 -23.46 10.71 2.03
CA PRO A 17 -22.24 10.44 1.29
C PRO A 17 -21.54 9.21 1.88
N ALA A 18 -21.40 8.15 1.09
CA ALA A 18 -20.64 6.98 1.48
C ALA A 18 -19.18 7.41 1.70
N ARG A 19 -18.79 7.60 2.96
CA ARG A 19 -17.42 7.95 3.31
C ARG A 19 -16.52 6.76 2.97
N ALA A 20 -15.42 7.03 2.28
CA ALA A 20 -14.40 6.02 2.03
C ALA A 20 -13.81 5.58 3.37
N ALA A 21 -13.88 4.28 3.65
CA ALA A 21 -13.26 3.73 4.85
C ALA A 21 -11.74 3.62 4.65
N VAL A 22 -10.98 4.06 5.65
CA VAL A 22 -9.54 3.78 5.73
C VAL A 22 -9.38 2.49 6.53
N ARG A 23 -8.67 1.54 5.94
CA ARG A 23 -8.37 0.24 6.54
C ARG A 23 -6.86 0.08 6.65
N VAL A 24 -6.42 -0.70 7.62
CA VAL A 24 -5.01 -1.00 7.85
C VAL A 24 -4.85 -2.51 7.95
N PHE A 25 -4.02 -3.08 7.06
CA PHE A 25 -3.66 -4.49 7.11
C PHE A 25 -2.21 -4.65 7.54
N SER A 26 -1.95 -5.58 8.45
CA SER A 26 -0.63 -5.99 8.86
C SER A 26 -0.32 -7.39 8.37
N TYR A 27 0.96 -7.62 8.05
CA TYR A 27 1.47 -8.85 7.49
C TYR A 27 2.79 -9.23 8.15
N ASP A 28 2.94 -10.51 8.50
CA ASP A 28 4.17 -11.10 9.05
C ASP A 28 5.00 -11.74 7.93
N PRO A 29 6.33 -11.61 7.92
CA PRO A 29 7.20 -12.23 6.93
C PRO A 29 7.12 -13.76 7.04
N VAL A 30 7.08 -14.44 5.89
CA VAL A 30 7.03 -15.92 5.82
C VAL A 30 8.38 -16.54 6.14
N ASP A 31 9.47 -15.86 5.77
CA ASP A 31 10.83 -16.39 5.88
C ASP A 31 11.83 -15.34 6.38
N ASP A 32 13.03 -15.81 6.74
CA ASP A 32 14.08 -14.94 7.26
C ASP A 32 14.66 -13.96 6.23
N ALA A 33 14.56 -14.28 4.94
CA ALA A 33 15.02 -13.38 3.89
C ALA A 33 14.06 -12.17 3.78
N THR A 34 12.77 -12.43 3.74
CA THR A 34 11.72 -11.40 3.79
C THR A 34 11.84 -10.55 5.06
N ARG A 35 12.06 -11.21 6.22
CA ARG A 35 12.21 -10.53 7.51
C ARG A 35 13.39 -9.56 7.54
N ARG A 36 14.55 -9.96 7.01
CA ARG A 36 15.75 -9.10 6.97
C ARG A 36 15.60 -7.88 6.05
N VAL A 37 14.76 -7.96 5.03
CA VAL A 37 14.56 -6.86 4.09
C VAL A 37 13.48 -5.89 4.58
N ALA A 38 12.36 -6.42 5.05
CA ALA A 38 11.17 -5.62 5.31
C ALA A 38 10.63 -5.73 6.75
N GLY A 39 11.00 -6.78 7.51
CA GLY A 39 10.31 -7.08 8.78
C GLY A 39 8.82 -7.30 8.54
N ASP A 40 7.99 -6.85 9.48
CA ASP A 40 6.55 -6.84 9.29
C ASP A 40 6.16 -5.66 8.41
N LEU A 41 5.15 -5.85 7.56
CA LEU A 41 4.60 -4.80 6.73
C LEU A 41 3.20 -4.41 7.18
N THR A 42 2.95 -3.13 7.25
CA THR A 42 1.61 -2.57 7.48
C THR A 42 1.24 -1.64 6.34
N PHE A 43 0.12 -1.93 5.71
CA PHE A 43 -0.44 -1.13 4.62
C PHE A 43 -1.66 -0.36 5.09
N ARG A 44 -1.68 0.93 4.83
CA ARG A 44 -2.84 1.78 4.96
C ARG A 44 -3.46 1.99 3.59
N PHE A 45 -4.74 1.76 3.45
CA PHE A 45 -5.42 1.92 2.18
C PHE A 45 -6.84 2.49 2.36
N ARG A 46 -7.30 3.12 1.30
CA ARG A 46 -8.66 3.64 1.19
C ARG A 46 -9.50 2.73 0.32
N GLN A 47 -10.62 2.29 0.88
CA GLN A 47 -11.58 1.49 0.13
C GLN A 47 -12.81 2.34 -0.22
N ARG A 48 -13.14 2.36 -1.50
CA ARG A 48 -14.38 2.95 -2.02
C ARG A 48 -15.09 1.90 -2.85
N LEU A 49 -16.22 1.38 -2.34
CA LEU A 49 -16.93 0.28 -3.01
C LEU A 49 -15.97 -0.90 -3.30
N ILE A 50 -15.70 -1.13 -4.59
CA ILE A 50 -14.80 -2.19 -5.07
C ILE A 50 -13.37 -1.71 -5.33
N PHE A 51 -13.13 -0.39 -5.27
CA PHE A 51 -11.80 0.19 -5.53
C PHE A 51 -11.01 0.29 -4.23
N VAL A 52 -9.77 -0.21 -4.28
CA VAL A 52 -8.78 -0.12 -3.21
C VAL A 52 -7.62 0.71 -3.72
N THR A 53 -7.23 1.73 -2.97
CA THR A 53 -6.03 2.53 -3.25
C THR A 53 -5.14 2.47 -2.03
N VAL A 54 -3.94 1.95 -2.18
CA VAL A 54 -2.94 1.95 -1.11
C VAL A 54 -2.41 3.37 -0.95
N LEU A 55 -2.32 3.82 0.28
CA LEU A 55 -1.91 5.18 0.63
C LEU A 55 -0.48 5.19 1.15
N SER A 56 -0.16 4.28 2.06
CA SER A 56 1.17 4.20 2.67
C SER A 56 1.50 2.80 3.11
N ILE A 57 2.80 2.57 3.32
CA ILE A 57 3.39 1.35 3.84
C ILE A 57 4.31 1.69 5.00
N ILE A 58 4.35 0.81 5.99
CA ILE A 58 5.28 0.86 7.13
C ILE A 58 6.02 -0.46 7.17
N SER A 59 7.34 -0.40 7.29
CA SER A 59 8.24 -1.54 7.46
C SER A 59 8.87 -1.48 8.84
N THR A 60 8.86 -2.59 9.56
CA THR A 60 9.42 -2.62 10.92
C THR A 60 10.94 -2.77 10.92
N GLU A 61 11.55 -3.41 9.92
CA GLU A 61 13.00 -3.61 9.87
C GLU A 61 13.75 -2.29 9.73
N GLY A 62 13.38 -1.48 8.75
CA GLY A 62 13.98 -0.16 8.54
C GLY A 62 13.37 0.95 9.41
N ARG A 63 12.32 0.65 10.19
CA ARG A 63 11.47 1.66 10.86
C ARG A 63 11.05 2.77 9.90
N ALA A 64 10.89 2.42 8.63
CA ALA A 64 10.61 3.34 7.56
C ALA A 64 9.12 3.33 7.21
N GLN A 65 8.59 4.51 6.95
CA GLN A 65 7.25 4.72 6.43
C GLN A 65 7.37 5.44 5.08
N ALA A 66 6.54 5.06 4.12
CA ALA A 66 6.48 5.77 2.85
C ALA A 66 5.04 5.90 2.37
N ASP A 67 4.74 7.00 1.72
CA ASP A 67 3.53 7.15 0.94
C ASP A 67 3.70 6.44 -0.41
N LEU A 68 2.60 5.89 -0.91
CA LEU A 68 2.57 5.12 -2.14
C LEU A 68 1.65 5.80 -3.16
N LYS A 69 2.14 5.92 -4.40
CA LYS A 69 1.35 6.41 -5.54
C LYS A 69 1.10 5.30 -6.55
N PRO A 70 -0.16 5.09 -7.01
CA PRO A 70 -0.41 4.21 -8.12
C PRO A 70 0.45 4.58 -9.33
N ALA A 71 1.06 3.59 -9.96
CA ALA A 71 1.93 3.78 -11.12
C ALA A 71 1.45 2.95 -12.32
N ASP A 72 1.71 3.46 -13.53
CA ASP A 72 1.51 2.72 -14.78
C ASP A 72 2.78 1.87 -15.03
N ASP A 73 2.63 0.65 -15.54
CA ASP A 73 3.75 -0.26 -15.78
C ASP A 73 4.76 0.26 -16.81
N LYS A 74 4.37 1.24 -17.64
CA LYS A 74 5.26 1.93 -18.59
C LYS A 74 6.45 2.63 -17.92
N VAL A 75 6.31 3.02 -16.64
CA VAL A 75 7.43 3.63 -15.89
C VAL A 75 8.62 2.68 -15.74
N LEU A 76 8.38 1.36 -15.86
CA LEU A 76 9.40 0.31 -15.77
C LEU A 76 10.11 0.05 -17.11
N GLY A 77 9.75 0.79 -18.18
CA GLY A 77 10.32 0.65 -19.51
C GLY A 77 9.62 -0.40 -20.37
N HIS A 78 10.25 -0.74 -21.49
CA HIS A 78 9.66 -1.68 -22.45
C HIS A 78 9.43 -3.06 -21.85
N GLY A 79 8.23 -3.61 -22.08
CA GLY A 79 7.76 -4.86 -21.48
C GLY A 79 7.32 -4.72 -20.03
N GLY A 80 7.51 -3.54 -19.42
CA GLY A 80 6.97 -3.19 -18.12
C GLY A 80 7.14 -4.27 -17.05
N LEU A 81 6.09 -4.45 -16.27
CA LEU A 81 6.04 -5.41 -15.17
C LEU A 81 6.19 -6.86 -15.63
N SER A 82 5.58 -7.22 -16.77
CA SER A 82 5.63 -8.59 -17.32
C SER A 82 7.03 -9.11 -17.56
N ARG A 83 7.95 -8.25 -17.98
CA ARG A 83 9.36 -8.61 -18.19
C ARG A 83 10.06 -8.96 -16.88
N LEU A 84 9.66 -8.34 -15.77
CA LEU A 84 10.30 -8.51 -14.46
C LEU A 84 9.77 -9.69 -13.68
N ILE A 85 8.46 -9.93 -13.74
CA ILE A 85 7.80 -10.94 -12.90
C ILE A 85 7.02 -11.98 -13.70
N GLY A 86 6.98 -11.87 -15.04
CA GLY A 86 6.26 -12.76 -15.94
C GLY A 86 4.81 -12.35 -16.22
N ASP A 87 4.29 -12.81 -17.36
CA ASP A 87 2.96 -12.41 -17.86
C ASP A 87 1.80 -12.93 -16.99
N ASN A 88 1.99 -14.04 -16.32
CA ASN A 88 0.96 -14.73 -15.53
C ASN A 88 1.06 -14.40 -14.02
N ALA A 89 1.96 -13.54 -13.59
CA ALA A 89 2.06 -13.15 -12.20
C ALA A 89 0.78 -12.45 -11.74
N PRO A 90 0.25 -12.74 -10.55
CA PRO A 90 -0.95 -12.10 -10.02
C PRO A 90 -0.70 -10.66 -9.52
N GLU A 91 0.56 -10.27 -9.33
CA GLU A 91 0.98 -8.98 -8.80
C GLU A 91 0.89 -7.92 -9.92
N ARG A 92 -0.29 -7.32 -10.08
CA ARG A 92 -0.58 -6.35 -11.16
C ARG A 92 -0.78 -4.92 -10.67
N ASP A 93 -1.01 -4.74 -9.38
CA ASP A 93 -1.16 -3.41 -8.80
C ASP A 93 0.24 -2.83 -8.51
N LEU A 94 0.66 -1.87 -9.32
CA LEU A 94 1.97 -1.22 -9.22
C LEU A 94 1.85 0.12 -8.50
N TYR A 95 2.72 0.33 -7.52
CA TYR A 95 2.83 1.56 -6.75
C TYR A 95 4.25 2.06 -6.70
N GLU A 96 4.46 3.35 -6.88
CA GLU A 96 5.75 4.01 -6.66
C GLU A 96 5.87 4.42 -5.19
N VAL A 97 7.02 4.18 -4.58
CA VAL A 97 7.38 4.71 -3.28
C VAL A 97 7.73 6.18 -3.44
N GLU A 98 7.03 7.09 -2.73
CA GLU A 98 7.34 8.51 -2.80
C GLU A 98 8.70 8.80 -2.16
N PRO A 99 9.60 9.51 -2.86
CA PRO A 99 10.95 9.78 -2.38
C PRO A 99 10.97 10.96 -1.38
N SER A 100 10.18 10.86 -0.29
CA SER A 100 10.35 11.69 0.91
C SER A 100 11.59 11.22 1.67
N ASP A 101 11.98 11.91 2.75
CA ASP A 101 13.13 11.49 3.57
C ASP A 101 12.94 10.04 4.06
N GLU A 102 11.78 9.71 4.64
CA GLU A 102 11.44 8.35 5.09
C GLU A 102 11.28 7.38 3.92
N GLY A 103 10.72 7.84 2.80
CA GLY A 103 10.59 7.04 1.58
C GLY A 103 11.94 6.72 0.94
N ALA A 104 12.91 7.62 1.00
CA ALA A 104 14.27 7.36 0.52
C ALA A 104 14.97 6.28 1.35
N GLU A 105 14.76 6.26 2.68
CA GLU A 105 15.25 5.20 3.56
C GLU A 105 14.64 3.85 3.18
N MET A 106 13.33 3.80 2.93
CA MET A 106 12.64 2.59 2.48
C MET A 106 13.15 2.12 1.12
N ILE A 107 13.32 3.02 0.15
CA ILE A 107 13.89 2.70 -1.16
C ILE A 107 15.28 2.06 -1.00
N HIS A 108 16.12 2.64 -0.15
CA HIS A 108 17.46 2.13 0.09
C HIS A 108 17.45 0.74 0.76
N ALA A 109 16.56 0.53 1.73
CA ALA A 109 16.42 -0.75 2.41
C ALA A 109 15.90 -1.86 1.49
N PHE A 110 14.88 -1.54 0.68
CA PHE A 110 14.21 -2.50 -0.19
C PHE A 110 14.95 -2.75 -1.51
N CYS A 111 15.69 -1.78 -2.01
CA CYS A 111 16.41 -1.88 -3.28
C CYS A 111 17.72 -1.07 -3.27
N PRO A 112 18.77 -1.56 -2.59
CA PRO A 112 20.03 -0.85 -2.44
C PRO A 112 20.59 -0.36 -3.77
N GLY A 113 21.00 0.91 -3.80
CA GLY A 113 21.57 1.56 -4.97
C GLY A 113 20.54 2.12 -5.97
N SER A 114 19.25 1.98 -5.71
CA SER A 114 18.20 2.60 -6.51
C SER A 114 17.84 3.99 -5.94
N ALA A 115 17.49 4.92 -6.82
CA ALA A 115 16.96 6.23 -6.46
C ALA A 115 15.41 6.23 -6.43
N ARG A 116 14.81 5.28 -7.14
CA ARG A 116 13.36 5.06 -7.18
C ARG A 116 13.04 3.59 -6.96
N ALA A 117 11.95 3.31 -6.28
CA ALA A 117 11.44 1.96 -6.14
C ALA A 117 9.93 1.89 -6.38
N TRP A 118 9.50 0.73 -6.84
CA TRP A 118 8.10 0.38 -7.03
C TRP A 118 7.81 -0.93 -6.33
N LEU A 119 6.60 -1.04 -5.83
CA LEU A 119 6.07 -2.25 -5.23
C LEU A 119 4.94 -2.77 -6.11
N ALA A 120 5.06 -4.02 -6.55
CA ALA A 120 3.97 -4.68 -7.25
C ALA A 120 3.42 -5.79 -6.36
N PHE A 121 2.09 -5.83 -6.22
CA PHE A 121 1.40 -6.85 -5.45
C PHE A 121 0.03 -7.17 -6.05
N SER A 122 -0.53 -8.30 -5.66
CA SER A 122 -1.90 -8.66 -5.99
C SER A 122 -2.88 -7.86 -5.15
N ARG A 123 -4.15 -7.85 -5.55
CA ARG A 123 -5.20 -7.21 -4.77
C ARG A 123 -5.19 -7.71 -3.33
N MET A 124 -4.98 -6.80 -2.39
CA MET A 124 -5.01 -7.09 -0.97
C MET A 124 -6.42 -7.50 -0.53
N THR A 125 -6.51 -8.66 0.09
CA THR A 125 -7.75 -9.23 0.58
C THR A 125 -7.53 -9.73 2.00
N GLU A 126 -8.51 -9.51 2.87
CA GLU A 126 -8.48 -9.97 4.25
C GLU A 126 -8.22 -11.49 4.34
N ALA A 127 -7.42 -11.90 5.32
CA ALA A 127 -7.03 -13.28 5.59
C ALA A 127 -6.33 -14.01 4.43
N ARG A 128 -5.70 -13.27 3.51
CA ARG A 128 -4.93 -13.85 2.40
C ARG A 128 -3.46 -13.49 2.51
N PRO A 129 -2.55 -14.42 2.15
CA PRO A 129 -1.14 -14.11 2.04
C PRO A 129 -0.91 -13.05 0.97
N LEU A 130 0.17 -12.30 1.12
CA LEU A 130 0.58 -11.24 0.21
C LEU A 130 1.99 -11.52 -0.29
N ARG A 131 2.17 -11.43 -1.61
CA ARG A 131 3.50 -11.36 -2.22
C ARG A 131 3.74 -9.95 -2.72
N VAL A 132 4.91 -9.40 -2.41
CA VAL A 132 5.34 -8.09 -2.84
C VAL A 132 6.60 -8.25 -3.69
N GLN A 133 6.52 -7.78 -4.94
CA GLN A 133 7.66 -7.66 -5.83
C GLN A 133 8.27 -6.28 -5.66
N VAL A 134 9.48 -6.21 -5.20
CA VAL A 134 10.23 -4.96 -5.05
C VAL A 134 11.04 -4.70 -6.31
N ILE A 135 10.78 -3.59 -6.96
CA ILE A 135 11.39 -3.21 -8.24
C ILE A 135 12.11 -1.88 -8.03
N GLY A 136 13.32 -1.76 -8.52
CA GLY A 136 14.10 -0.52 -8.47
C GLY A 136 14.54 -0.04 -9.84
N ASP A 137 14.83 1.24 -9.97
CA ASP A 137 15.52 1.76 -11.12
C ASP A 137 16.95 1.23 -11.18
N ASN A 138 17.57 1.37 -12.34
CA ASN A 138 18.96 0.99 -12.53
C ASN A 138 19.84 2.27 -12.47
N PRO A 139 20.66 2.45 -11.42
CA PRO A 139 21.47 3.65 -11.26
C PRO A 139 22.51 3.85 -12.36
N ALA A 140 22.90 2.77 -13.05
CA ALA A 140 23.81 2.84 -14.21
C ALA A 140 23.08 3.23 -15.51
N GLY A 141 21.77 3.49 -15.44
CA GLY A 141 20.90 3.67 -16.59
C GLY A 141 20.42 2.34 -17.15
N GLY A 142 19.33 2.37 -17.90
CA GLY A 142 18.72 1.16 -18.47
C GLY A 142 17.40 0.77 -17.78
N PRO A 143 16.90 -0.44 -18.07
CA PRO A 143 15.61 -0.88 -17.58
C PRO A 143 15.62 -1.11 -16.06
N ALA A 144 14.45 -0.95 -15.44
CA ALA A 144 14.21 -1.32 -14.05
C ALA A 144 14.54 -2.80 -13.79
N ARG A 145 14.89 -3.13 -12.56
CA ARG A 145 15.29 -4.48 -12.10
C ARG A 145 14.41 -4.95 -10.94
N LEU A 146 14.21 -6.24 -10.86
CA LEU A 146 13.61 -6.87 -9.68
C LEU A 146 14.70 -6.94 -8.58
N CYS A 147 14.41 -6.36 -7.42
CA CYS A 147 15.31 -6.36 -6.27
C CYS A 147 15.02 -7.53 -5.34
N HIS A 148 13.75 -7.69 -4.97
CA HIS A 148 13.30 -8.75 -4.08
C HIS A 148 11.90 -9.25 -4.45
N THR A 149 11.64 -10.51 -4.10
CA THR A 149 10.30 -11.09 -3.97
C THR A 149 10.12 -11.39 -2.49
N LEU A 150 9.13 -10.76 -1.85
CA LEU A 150 8.88 -10.84 -0.43
C LEU A 150 7.53 -11.50 -0.20
N ASP A 151 7.48 -12.55 0.63
CA ASP A 151 6.26 -13.30 0.93
C ASP A 151 5.83 -13.06 2.37
N PHE A 152 4.52 -12.80 2.56
CA PHE A 152 3.93 -12.45 3.84
C PHE A 152 2.66 -13.24 4.12
N ASN A 153 2.43 -13.55 5.39
CA ASN A 153 1.16 -14.04 5.90
C ASN A 153 0.34 -12.87 6.45
N PHE A 154 -0.97 -12.92 6.26
CA PHE A 154 -1.88 -11.93 6.85
C PHE A 154 -1.87 -12.06 8.37
N HIS A 155 -1.52 -10.98 9.08
CA HIS A 155 -1.55 -10.92 10.54
C HIS A 155 -2.92 -10.45 11.05
N GLY A 156 -3.42 -9.35 10.51
CA GLY A 156 -4.69 -8.79 10.98
C GLY A 156 -5.08 -7.47 10.32
N GLU A 157 -6.31 -7.06 10.64
CA GLU A 157 -6.84 -5.76 10.28
C GLU A 157 -6.97 -4.87 11.52
N TRP A 158 -6.49 -3.65 11.39
CA TRP A 158 -6.65 -2.61 12.40
C TRP A 158 -7.66 -1.59 11.92
N LYS A 159 -8.68 -1.34 12.73
CA LYS A 159 -9.66 -0.29 12.47
C LYS A 159 -9.17 0.98 13.14
N LEU A 160 -8.89 2.00 12.34
CA LEU A 160 -8.61 3.32 12.88
C LEU A 160 -9.89 3.90 13.48
N PRO A 161 -9.82 4.53 14.68
CA PRO A 161 -10.97 5.19 15.27
C PRO A 161 -11.48 6.28 14.32
N SER A 162 -12.71 6.14 13.84
CA SER A 162 -13.37 7.15 13.03
C SER A 162 -14.02 8.17 13.96
N GLY A 163 -13.29 9.22 14.35
CA GLY A 163 -13.83 10.31 15.16
C GLY A 163 -13.70 11.67 14.45
N PRO A 164 -14.69 12.56 14.58
CA PRO A 164 -14.49 13.94 14.16
C PRO A 164 -13.40 14.57 15.05
N GLY A 165 -12.28 14.99 14.46
CA GLY A 165 -11.23 15.73 15.13
C GLY A 165 -9.91 15.02 15.43
N VAL A 166 -9.77 13.73 15.08
CA VAL A 166 -8.46 13.08 15.15
C VAL A 166 -7.75 13.26 13.81
N PRO A 167 -6.66 14.02 13.73
CA PRO A 167 -5.86 14.13 12.51
C PRO A 167 -5.36 12.74 12.10
N GLU A 168 -5.56 12.38 10.85
CA GLU A 168 -5.22 11.05 10.31
C GLU A 168 -3.72 10.71 10.47
N ARG A 169 -2.85 11.72 10.59
CA ARG A 169 -1.41 11.58 10.84
C ARG A 169 -1.05 11.16 12.26
N ASP A 170 -1.82 11.60 13.27
CA ASP A 170 -1.47 11.37 14.68
C ASP A 170 -1.76 9.93 15.14
N LEU A 171 -2.54 9.17 14.38
CA LEU A 171 -2.92 7.79 14.73
C LEU A 171 -1.82 6.76 14.47
N LEU A 172 -0.79 7.11 13.71
CA LEU A 172 0.33 6.23 13.35
C LEU A 172 1.66 6.65 13.97
N GLN A 173 1.72 7.79 14.66
CA GLN A 173 2.91 8.14 15.43
C GLN A 173 2.94 7.27 16.70
N PRO A 174 4.04 6.53 16.95
CA PRO A 174 4.23 5.89 18.23
C PRO A 174 4.19 7.01 19.28
N SER A 175 3.30 6.88 20.26
CA SER A 175 3.23 7.79 21.39
C SER A 175 4.63 7.85 22.01
N HIS A 176 5.34 8.95 21.76
CA HIS A 176 6.60 9.23 22.44
C HIS A 176 6.31 9.24 23.95
N GLY A 177 6.79 8.20 24.60
CA GLY A 177 6.88 7.92 26.00
C GLY A 177 6.30 8.93 26.97
N ALA A 178 5.28 8.50 27.71
CA ALA A 178 5.12 9.00 29.06
C ALA A 178 6.35 8.54 29.85
N PRO A 179 7.09 9.43 30.53
CA PRO A 179 8.16 9.02 31.43
C PRO A 179 7.54 8.25 32.60
N PHE A 180 8.09 7.09 32.89
CA PHE A 180 7.86 6.35 34.15
C PHE A 180 8.53 7.07 35.30
#